data_8fd1fa32124a7db51e67b8cd1c99ac01
#
_entry.id   8fd1fa32124a7db51e67b8cd1c99ac01
#
_cell.length_a   1.000
_cell.length_b   1.000
_cell.length_c   1.000
_cell.angle_alpha   90.00
_cell.angle_beta   90.00
_cell.angle_gamma   90.00
#
_symmetry.space_group_name_H-M   'P 1'
#
loop_
_entity.id
_entity.type
_entity.pdbx_description
1 polymer ?
#
loop_
_entity_poly.entity_id
_entity_poly.type
_entity_poly.pdbx_seq_one_letter_code
_entity_poly.pdbx_strand_id
1 'polypeptide(L)'
;MPLATNMCVVSFDDVAPAIARQSVDVILSDHHFWGGLRRSQALAGITETFGLGLSMHSNSHLGISLAAMVHLASATPNLDYACDTHWPWKNADEDVIVPGALSFQNGSVAVPTLPGLGVELDRDALARLHEQYLACGLRSRDDTGYMQRIQPDYELLSPRW
;
A
#
# COMPACT_ATOMS: atom_id res chain seq x y z
N MET A 1 -1.22 14.51 -20.19
CA MET A 1 -1.59 13.26 -19.47
C MET A 1 -1.08 13.43 -18.04
N PRO A 2 -1.91 13.28 -17.01
CA PRO A 2 -1.48 13.42 -15.61
C PRO A 2 -0.47 12.34 -15.24
N LEU A 3 0.55 12.75 -14.47
CA LEU A 3 1.58 11.86 -13.95
C LEU A 3 1.24 11.50 -12.50
N ALA A 4 1.24 10.20 -12.19
CA ALA A 4 0.97 9.68 -10.86
C ALA A 4 2.22 9.03 -10.26
N THR A 5 2.38 9.11 -8.94
CA THR A 5 3.51 8.50 -8.23
C THR A 5 3.13 7.89 -6.91
N ASN A 6 3.79 6.77 -6.59
CA ASN A 6 3.88 6.18 -5.25
C ASN A 6 5.33 6.02 -4.77
N MET A 7 6.32 6.53 -5.55
CA MET A 7 7.74 6.22 -5.33
C MET A 7 8.60 7.46 -5.13
N CYS A 8 8.28 8.59 -5.74
CA CYS A 8 9.12 9.79 -5.68
C CYS A 8 8.54 10.92 -4.79
N VAL A 9 7.32 10.75 -4.29
CA VAL A 9 6.73 11.62 -3.27
C VAL A 9 6.10 10.68 -2.22
N VAL A 10 6.87 10.33 -1.20
CA VAL A 10 6.51 9.33 -0.19
C VAL A 10 6.58 9.86 1.24
N SER A 11 6.97 11.11 1.40
CA SER A 11 7.06 11.80 2.70
C SER A 11 6.59 13.25 2.59
N PHE A 12 6.32 13.89 3.73
CA PHE A 12 5.95 15.31 3.73
C PHE A 12 7.10 16.22 3.27
N ASP A 13 8.34 15.79 3.42
CA ASP A 13 9.51 16.55 2.96
C ASP A 13 9.60 16.59 1.42
N ASP A 14 9.03 15.56 0.75
CA ASP A 14 9.00 15.50 -0.72
C ASP A 14 7.86 16.35 -1.30
N VAL A 15 6.80 16.61 -0.54
CA VAL A 15 5.57 17.29 -1.04
C VAL A 15 5.84 18.71 -1.50
N ALA A 16 6.49 19.52 -0.66
CA ALA A 16 6.74 20.93 -0.98
C ALA A 16 7.60 21.11 -2.24
N PRO A 17 8.73 20.42 -2.41
CA PRO A 17 9.49 20.51 -3.65
C PRO A 17 8.77 19.91 -4.86
N ALA A 18 7.93 18.88 -4.69
CA ALA A 18 7.14 18.31 -5.78
C ALA A 18 6.09 19.30 -6.29
N ILE A 19 5.39 19.99 -5.39
CA ILE A 19 4.44 21.05 -5.72
C ILE A 19 5.14 22.22 -6.42
N ALA A 20 6.24 22.70 -5.86
CA ALA A 20 6.99 23.84 -6.42
C ALA A 20 7.50 23.57 -7.84
N ARG A 21 7.84 22.34 -8.17
CA ARG A 21 8.32 21.90 -9.48
C ARG A 21 7.24 21.40 -10.41
N GLN A 22 6.00 21.27 -9.93
CA GLN A 22 4.90 20.62 -10.67
C GLN A 22 5.33 19.22 -11.19
N SER A 23 5.98 18.44 -10.34
CA SER A 23 6.62 17.18 -10.72
C SER A 23 5.62 16.06 -10.98
N VAL A 24 4.47 16.10 -10.33
CA VAL A 24 3.42 15.08 -10.40
C VAL A 24 2.05 15.74 -10.28
N ASP A 25 1.04 15.10 -10.86
CA ASP A 25 -0.34 15.54 -10.81
C ASP A 25 -1.16 14.74 -9.79
N VAL A 26 -0.75 13.50 -9.49
CA VAL A 26 -1.47 12.58 -8.61
C VAL A 26 -0.49 11.91 -7.65
N ILE A 27 -0.81 11.94 -6.36
CA ILE A 27 -0.07 11.20 -5.34
C ILE A 27 -0.86 9.93 -4.98
N LEU A 28 -0.22 8.77 -5.10
CA LEU A 28 -0.75 7.51 -4.59
C LEU A 28 -0.19 7.30 -3.19
N SER A 29 -1.00 7.63 -2.18
CA SER A 29 -0.58 7.53 -0.80
C SER A 29 -0.57 6.06 -0.35
N ASP A 30 0.38 5.73 0.52
CA ASP A 30 0.42 4.45 1.22
C ASP A 30 0.60 4.76 2.71
N HIS A 31 -0.39 4.39 3.52
CA HIS A 31 -0.38 4.73 4.95
C HIS A 31 0.84 4.18 5.71
N HIS A 32 1.56 3.20 5.17
CA HIS A 32 2.80 2.71 5.76
C HIS A 32 3.93 3.73 5.59
N PHE A 33 4.09 4.30 4.41
CA PHE A 33 5.13 5.31 4.14
C PHE A 33 4.81 6.65 4.80
N TRP A 34 3.54 7.05 4.78
CA TRP A 34 3.09 8.34 5.30
C TRP A 34 2.98 8.40 6.82
N GLY A 35 3.23 7.29 7.54
CA GLY A 35 3.24 7.26 9.00
C GLY A 35 1.86 7.07 9.63
N GLY A 36 0.98 6.31 8.98
CA GLY A 36 -0.31 5.87 9.48
C GLY A 36 -1.50 6.71 9.01
N LEU A 37 -2.68 6.33 9.47
CA LEU A 37 -3.96 6.85 8.97
C LEU A 37 -4.09 8.36 9.11
N ARG A 38 -3.77 8.90 10.30
CA ARG A 38 -3.88 10.34 10.57
C ARG A 38 -3.00 11.19 9.66
N ARG A 39 -1.79 10.74 9.40
CA ARG A 39 -0.86 11.48 8.54
C ARG A 39 -1.29 11.38 7.06
N SER A 40 -1.84 10.27 6.64
CA SER A 40 -2.41 10.14 5.30
C SER A 40 -3.63 11.05 5.09
N GLN A 41 -4.46 11.25 6.12
CA GLN A 41 -5.53 12.25 6.07
C GLN A 41 -4.98 13.69 5.99
N ALA A 42 -3.86 13.99 6.68
CA ALA A 42 -3.21 15.29 6.55
C ALA A 42 -2.68 15.53 5.11
N LEU A 43 -2.13 14.49 4.48
CA LEU A 43 -1.77 14.55 3.06
C LEU A 43 -2.97 14.86 2.18
N ALA A 44 -4.10 14.22 2.42
CA ALA A 44 -5.33 14.47 1.65
C ALA A 44 -5.74 15.96 1.69
N GLY A 45 -5.67 16.61 2.85
CA GLY A 45 -5.93 18.06 2.95
C GLY A 45 -4.91 18.91 2.17
N ILE A 46 -3.66 18.47 2.09
CA ILE A 46 -2.62 19.15 1.29
C ILE A 46 -2.92 18.97 -0.20
N THR A 47 -3.20 17.75 -0.67
CA THR A 47 -3.51 17.50 -2.08
C THR A 47 -4.72 18.29 -2.54
N GLU A 48 -5.78 18.35 -1.73
CA GLU A 48 -6.95 19.17 -1.98
C GLU A 48 -6.61 20.67 -2.11
N THR A 49 -5.80 21.18 -1.17
CA THR A 49 -5.41 22.59 -1.13
C THR A 49 -4.64 23.01 -2.38
N PHE A 50 -3.79 22.14 -2.91
CA PHE A 50 -2.93 22.43 -4.06
C PHE A 50 -3.46 21.88 -5.39
N GLY A 51 -4.66 21.32 -5.41
CA GLY A 51 -5.29 20.80 -6.63
C GLY A 51 -4.59 19.57 -7.20
N LEU A 52 -3.92 18.77 -6.35
CA LEU A 52 -3.33 17.49 -6.73
C LEU A 52 -4.38 16.38 -6.58
N GLY A 53 -4.41 15.45 -7.54
CA GLY A 53 -5.21 14.25 -7.42
C GLY A 53 -4.66 13.31 -6.34
N LEU A 54 -5.54 12.53 -5.74
CA LEU A 54 -5.20 11.56 -4.71
C LEU A 54 -5.73 10.17 -5.07
N SER A 55 -4.90 9.17 -4.87
CA SER A 55 -5.26 7.76 -4.85
C SER A 55 -4.55 7.09 -3.67
N MET A 56 -4.79 5.80 -3.47
CA MET A 56 -4.07 5.00 -2.48
C MET A 56 -3.45 3.79 -3.15
N HIS A 57 -2.19 3.57 -2.83
CA HIS A 57 -1.41 2.43 -3.28
C HIS A 57 -1.29 1.41 -2.15
N SER A 58 -1.29 0.15 -2.51
CA SER A 58 -0.92 -0.92 -1.61
C SER A 58 0.00 -1.91 -2.31
N ASN A 59 1.05 -2.28 -1.63
CA ASN A 59 1.85 -3.43 -2.00
C ASN A 59 1.16 -4.74 -1.56
N SER A 60 1.94 -5.77 -1.24
CA SER A 60 1.45 -7.06 -0.75
C SER A 60 0.96 -6.95 0.69
N HIS A 61 -0.06 -6.16 0.93
CA HIS A 61 -0.67 -5.97 2.26
C HIS A 61 -1.32 -7.26 2.77
N LEU A 62 -1.19 -7.51 4.06
CA LEU A 62 -2.07 -8.43 4.78
C LEU A 62 -3.44 -7.77 5.00
N GLY A 63 -4.46 -8.56 5.27
CA GLY A 63 -5.84 -8.09 5.39
C GLY A 63 -6.08 -7.04 6.46
N ILE A 64 -5.32 -7.03 7.54
CA ILE A 64 -5.36 -5.95 8.56
C ILE A 64 -5.03 -4.61 7.90
N SER A 65 -3.98 -4.56 7.11
CA SER A 65 -3.52 -3.36 6.46
C SER A 65 -4.46 -2.91 5.35
N LEU A 66 -5.01 -3.86 4.59
CA LEU A 66 -6.02 -3.56 3.58
C LEU A 66 -7.30 -3.00 4.21
N ALA A 67 -7.78 -3.58 5.33
CA ALA A 67 -8.91 -3.04 6.07
C ALA A 67 -8.66 -1.59 6.52
N ALA A 68 -7.46 -1.29 7.03
CA ALA A 68 -7.07 0.07 7.38
C ALA A 68 -7.12 1.03 6.17
N MET A 69 -6.63 0.60 5.01
CA MET A 69 -6.70 1.37 3.77
C MET A 69 -8.15 1.62 3.32
N VAL A 70 -9.02 0.61 3.42
CA VAL A 70 -10.45 0.75 3.08
C VAL A 70 -11.14 1.78 3.96
N HIS A 71 -10.88 1.78 5.28
CA HIS A 71 -11.40 2.80 6.18
C HIS A 71 -10.84 4.19 5.87
N LEU A 72 -9.56 4.28 5.60
CA LEU A 72 -8.92 5.55 5.22
C LEU A 72 -9.53 6.09 3.93
N ALA A 73 -9.70 5.25 2.91
CA ALA A 73 -10.30 5.61 1.64
C ALA A 73 -11.72 6.15 1.82
N SER A 74 -12.54 5.45 2.63
CA SER A 74 -13.93 5.88 2.90
C SER A 74 -14.03 7.19 3.67
N ALA A 75 -12.99 7.56 4.42
CA ALA A 75 -12.90 8.79 5.22
C ALA A 75 -12.15 9.93 4.50
N THR A 76 -11.82 9.75 3.23
CA THR A 76 -11.07 10.73 2.43
C THR A 76 -11.93 11.28 1.29
N PRO A 77 -12.54 12.47 1.47
CA PRO A 77 -13.55 13.01 0.52
C PRO A 77 -12.99 13.29 -0.88
N ASN A 78 -11.72 13.67 -0.96
CA ASN A 78 -11.01 14.03 -2.19
C ASN A 78 -10.19 12.87 -2.78
N LEU A 79 -10.65 11.64 -2.58
CA LEU A 79 -10.07 10.47 -3.24
C LEU A 79 -10.62 10.38 -4.66
N ASP A 80 -9.90 10.97 -5.61
CA ASP A 80 -10.35 11.17 -7.00
C ASP A 80 -10.20 9.92 -7.87
N TYR A 81 -9.29 9.03 -7.50
CA TYR A 81 -8.94 7.85 -8.29
C TYR A 81 -9.14 6.58 -7.47
N ALA A 82 -9.45 5.49 -8.17
CA ALA A 82 -9.56 4.18 -7.54
C ALA A 82 -8.24 3.79 -6.87
N CYS A 83 -8.33 3.21 -5.69
CA CYS A 83 -7.16 2.63 -5.00
C CYS A 83 -6.68 1.37 -5.72
N ASP A 84 -5.39 1.11 -5.69
CA ASP A 84 -4.86 -0.17 -6.14
C ASP A 84 -4.55 -1.10 -4.98
N THR A 85 -4.54 -2.40 -5.26
CA THR A 85 -4.15 -3.42 -4.29
C THR A 85 -3.73 -4.73 -4.96
N HIS A 86 -2.76 -5.41 -4.37
CA HIS A 86 -2.34 -6.75 -4.78
C HIS A 86 -3.20 -7.88 -4.18
N TRP A 87 -4.19 -7.55 -3.37
CA TRP A 87 -5.04 -8.51 -2.68
C TRP A 87 -5.66 -9.60 -3.58
N PRO A 88 -6.19 -9.30 -4.78
CA PRO A 88 -6.79 -10.33 -5.63
C PRO A 88 -5.79 -11.37 -6.15
N TRP A 89 -4.49 -11.11 -6.07
CA TRP A 89 -3.43 -12.00 -6.53
C TRP A 89 -2.82 -12.85 -5.42
N LYS A 90 -3.21 -12.59 -4.18
CA LYS A 90 -2.73 -13.32 -3.01
C LYS A 90 -3.49 -14.63 -2.86
N ASN A 91 -2.80 -15.71 -2.45
CA ASN A 91 -3.46 -16.94 -2.07
C ASN A 91 -4.21 -16.75 -0.74
N ALA A 92 -5.32 -17.47 -0.58
CA ALA A 92 -6.17 -17.33 0.60
C ALA A 92 -5.48 -17.74 1.92
N ASP A 93 -4.48 -18.63 1.85
CA ASP A 93 -3.70 -19.10 2.98
C ASP A 93 -2.49 -18.20 3.33
N GLU A 94 -2.26 -17.14 2.55
CA GLU A 94 -1.20 -16.14 2.77
C GLU A 94 -1.68 -14.93 3.57
N ASP A 95 -2.76 -15.05 4.31
CA ASP A 95 -3.29 -13.98 5.14
C ASP A 95 -3.39 -14.34 6.62
N VAL A 96 -3.64 -13.31 7.42
CA VAL A 96 -3.73 -13.37 8.89
C VAL A 96 -5.09 -12.92 9.43
N ILE A 97 -6.06 -12.66 8.58
CA ILE A 97 -7.43 -12.37 8.99
C ILE A 97 -8.36 -13.55 8.65
N VAL A 98 -9.43 -13.66 9.42
CA VAL A 98 -10.48 -14.66 9.15
C VAL A 98 -11.00 -14.47 7.73
N PRO A 99 -11.06 -15.52 6.90
CA PRO A 99 -11.52 -15.44 5.52
C PRO A 99 -12.94 -14.86 5.38
N GLY A 100 -13.14 -14.07 4.31
CA GLY A 100 -14.45 -13.48 4.01
C GLY A 100 -14.73 -12.12 4.65
N ALA A 101 -13.86 -11.63 5.53
CA ALA A 101 -13.99 -10.29 6.13
C ALA A 101 -13.89 -9.16 5.09
N LEU A 102 -13.08 -9.35 4.05
CA LEU A 102 -12.94 -8.44 2.91
C LEU A 102 -13.30 -9.21 1.64
N SER A 103 -14.23 -8.68 0.87
CA SER A 103 -14.70 -9.29 -0.37
C SER A 103 -14.78 -8.24 -1.47
N PHE A 104 -14.10 -8.51 -2.58
CA PHE A 104 -14.14 -7.66 -3.76
C PHE A 104 -15.33 -8.04 -4.65
N GLN A 105 -16.16 -7.07 -4.96
CA GLN A 105 -17.32 -7.25 -5.84
C GLN A 105 -17.37 -6.08 -6.84
N ASN A 106 -17.38 -6.40 -8.11
CA ASN A 106 -17.45 -5.40 -9.19
C ASN A 106 -16.39 -4.28 -9.07
N GLY A 107 -15.15 -4.63 -8.69
CA GLY A 107 -14.06 -3.68 -8.51
C GLY A 107 -14.14 -2.83 -7.24
N SER A 108 -15.00 -3.17 -6.30
CA SER A 108 -15.19 -2.46 -5.04
C SER A 108 -15.10 -3.41 -3.84
N VAL A 109 -14.82 -2.87 -2.67
CA VAL A 109 -14.86 -3.58 -1.39
C VAL A 109 -15.71 -2.78 -0.40
N ALA A 110 -16.61 -3.47 0.31
CA ALA A 110 -17.42 -2.83 1.34
C ALA A 110 -16.55 -2.46 2.56
N VAL A 111 -16.82 -1.29 3.13
CA VAL A 111 -16.17 -0.87 4.38
C VAL A 111 -16.65 -1.77 5.51
N PRO A 112 -15.76 -2.46 6.25
CA PRO A 112 -16.17 -3.26 7.39
C PRO A 112 -16.86 -2.42 8.47
N THR A 113 -17.90 -2.96 9.11
CA THR A 113 -18.71 -2.21 10.08
C THR A 113 -18.56 -2.70 11.53
N LEU A 114 -17.84 -3.78 11.77
CA LEU A 114 -17.56 -4.27 13.11
C LEU A 114 -16.54 -3.36 13.84
N PRO A 115 -16.47 -3.40 15.18
CA PRO A 115 -15.54 -2.60 15.96
C PRO A 115 -14.07 -2.74 15.52
N GLY A 116 -13.29 -1.68 15.70
CA GLY A 116 -11.91 -1.60 15.24
C GLY A 116 -11.83 -1.47 13.73
N LEU A 117 -10.99 -2.27 13.08
CA LEU A 117 -10.91 -2.34 11.60
C LEU A 117 -11.97 -3.26 10.98
N GLY A 118 -12.84 -3.84 11.79
CA GLY A 118 -13.90 -4.74 11.34
C GLY A 118 -13.41 -6.07 10.78
N VAL A 119 -12.17 -6.45 11.10
CA VAL A 119 -11.57 -7.74 10.76
C VAL A 119 -11.13 -8.46 12.03
N GLU A 120 -11.17 -9.78 12.01
CA GLU A 120 -10.71 -10.63 13.10
C GLU A 120 -9.41 -11.33 12.71
N LEU A 121 -8.49 -11.44 13.67
CA LEU A 121 -7.20 -12.09 13.47
C LEU A 121 -7.35 -13.61 13.50
N ASP A 122 -6.93 -14.27 12.44
CA ASP A 122 -6.70 -15.72 12.41
C ASP A 122 -5.34 -16.03 13.06
N ARG A 123 -5.40 -16.49 14.32
CA ARG A 123 -4.20 -16.74 15.12
C ARG A 123 -3.42 -17.96 14.64
N ASP A 124 -4.09 -18.95 14.07
CA ASP A 124 -3.45 -20.17 13.56
C ASP A 124 -2.72 -19.86 12.24
N ALA A 125 -3.34 -19.08 11.36
CA ALA A 125 -2.70 -18.57 10.16
C ALA A 125 -1.47 -17.69 10.50
N LEU A 126 -1.60 -16.79 11.47
CA LEU A 126 -0.49 -15.95 11.93
C LEU A 126 0.68 -16.80 12.45
N ALA A 127 0.40 -17.82 13.29
CA ALA A 127 1.43 -18.72 13.82
C ALA A 127 2.14 -19.47 12.70
N ARG A 128 1.39 -20.06 11.76
CA ARG A 128 1.93 -20.77 10.59
C ARG A 128 2.84 -19.88 9.74
N LEU A 129 2.37 -18.67 9.40
CA LEU A 129 3.14 -17.73 8.59
C LEU A 129 4.38 -17.21 9.33
N HIS A 130 4.29 -17.06 10.66
CA HIS A 130 5.45 -16.68 11.47
C HIS A 130 6.51 -17.79 11.51
N GLU A 131 6.11 -19.06 11.65
CA GLU A 131 7.03 -20.19 11.56
C GLU A 131 7.69 -20.26 10.19
N GLN A 132 6.95 -20.05 9.11
CA GLN A 132 7.47 -19.95 7.75
C GLN A 132 8.49 -18.82 7.61
N TYR A 133 8.20 -17.65 8.17
CA TYR A 133 9.15 -16.51 8.20
C TYR A 133 10.44 -16.86 8.94
N LEU A 134 10.34 -17.54 10.07
CA LEU A 134 11.52 -17.97 10.83
C LEU A 134 12.35 -19.01 10.05
N ALA A 135 11.68 -19.96 9.41
CA ALA A 135 12.31 -21.05 8.66
C ALA A 135 12.98 -20.57 7.36
N CYS A 136 12.41 -19.59 6.67
CA CYS A 136 12.98 -19.11 5.40
C CYS A 136 14.33 -18.39 5.55
N GLY A 137 14.67 -17.90 6.73
CA GLY A 137 15.94 -17.24 7.01
C GLY A 137 16.15 -15.89 6.36
N LEU A 138 15.24 -15.44 5.49
CA LEU A 138 15.31 -14.14 4.83
C LEU A 138 14.90 -13.04 5.82
N ARG A 139 15.74 -12.01 5.99
CA ARG A 139 15.49 -10.89 6.91
C ARG A 139 15.44 -9.54 6.21
N SER A 140 15.85 -9.50 4.96
CA SER A 140 15.80 -8.31 4.11
C SER A 140 15.46 -8.71 2.68
N ARG A 141 14.85 -7.80 1.95
CA ARG A 141 14.58 -7.97 0.53
C ARG A 141 15.90 -7.85 -0.24
N ASP A 142 16.16 -8.81 -1.12
CA ASP A 142 17.33 -8.85 -2.01
C ASP A 142 16.85 -9.19 -3.43
N ASP A 143 16.35 -8.19 -4.13
CA ASP A 143 15.85 -8.36 -5.50
C ASP A 143 16.97 -8.70 -6.48
N THR A 144 18.17 -8.14 -6.27
CA THR A 144 19.35 -8.44 -7.10
C THR A 144 19.74 -9.91 -6.97
N GLY A 145 19.89 -10.40 -5.74
CA GLY A 145 20.22 -11.81 -5.51
C GLY A 145 19.12 -12.76 -6.00
N TYR A 146 17.85 -12.37 -5.91
CA TYR A 146 16.76 -13.14 -6.50
C TYR A 146 16.88 -13.22 -8.03
N MET A 147 17.10 -12.08 -8.69
CA MET A 147 17.24 -12.04 -10.14
C MET A 147 18.48 -12.79 -10.64
N GLN A 148 19.58 -12.78 -9.90
CA GLN A 148 20.80 -13.53 -10.24
C GLN A 148 20.63 -15.05 -10.20
N ARG A 149 19.61 -15.58 -9.53
CA ARG A 149 19.24 -17.00 -9.60
C ARG A 149 18.60 -17.36 -10.95
N ILE A 150 18.01 -16.38 -11.63
CA ILE A 150 17.33 -16.53 -12.94
C ILE A 150 18.29 -16.15 -14.05
N GLN A 151 19.01 -15.05 -13.88
CA GLN A 151 19.99 -14.48 -14.80
C GLN A 151 21.28 -14.18 -14.01
N PRO A 152 22.30 -15.06 -14.06
CA PRO A 152 23.49 -14.96 -13.21
C PRO A 152 24.30 -13.66 -13.34
N ASP A 153 24.25 -13.02 -14.51
CA ASP A 153 24.92 -11.76 -14.83
C ASP A 153 24.03 -10.52 -14.60
N TYR A 154 22.89 -10.67 -13.94
CA TYR A 154 21.99 -9.54 -13.67
C TYR A 154 22.65 -8.51 -12.76
N GLU A 155 22.62 -7.26 -13.20
CA GLU A 155 23.03 -6.08 -12.43
C GLU A 155 21.85 -5.11 -12.31
N LEU A 156 21.60 -4.62 -11.08
CA LEU A 156 20.62 -3.57 -10.84
C LEU A 156 21.18 -2.22 -11.29
N LEU A 157 20.83 -1.80 -12.48
CA LEU A 157 21.18 -0.48 -13.00
C LEU A 157 20.15 0.56 -12.55
N SER A 158 20.47 1.29 -11.48
CA SER A 158 19.64 2.43 -11.08
C SER A 158 19.95 3.63 -11.98
N PRO A 159 18.93 4.29 -12.58
CA PRO A 159 19.13 5.51 -13.33
C PRO A 159 19.82 6.56 -12.44
N ARG A 160 20.86 7.19 -12.95
CA ARG A 160 21.49 8.34 -12.30
C ARG A 160 21.21 9.56 -13.16
N TRP A 161 20.56 10.52 -12.56
CA TRP A 161 20.20 11.81 -13.18
C TRP A 161 21.31 12.81 -12.90
#